data_e2ab2c258d9df4e35212a6b76c84763c
#
_entry.id   e2ab2c258d9df4e35212a6b76c84763c
#
_cell.length_a   1.000
_cell.length_b   1.000
_cell.length_c   1.000
_cell.angle_alpha   90.00
_cell.angle_beta   90.00
_cell.angle_gamma   90.00
#
_symmetry.space_group_name_H-M   'P 1'
#
loop_
_entity.id
_entity.type
_entity.pdbx_description
1 polymer ?
#
loop_
_entity_poly.entity_id
_entity_poly.type
_entity_poly.pdbx_seq_one_letter_code
_entity_poly.pdbx_strand_id
1 'polypeptide(L)'
;MFDLSDIIDKIEYSINGKEYVYYLEDQQDLDGTKLSMYLLPRVRLIDYIITVDDEEVLIEEINATLRYDVTFNFSKLDVVTGECEYTYDVKLDYVFIDSLSDHENLEELAEIQIAQDVRLCRNIKIGEITFKPVLKTLQ
;
A
#
# COMPACT_ATOMS: atom_id res chain seq x y z
N MET A 1 -18.70 -22.55 -9.19
CA MET A 1 -17.61 -21.79 -8.57
C MET A 1 -17.64 -20.37 -9.13
N PHE A 2 -17.87 -19.39 -8.31
CA PHE A 2 -17.92 -18.01 -8.76
C PHE A 2 -16.57 -17.32 -8.48
N ASP A 3 -16.23 -16.40 -9.35
CA ASP A 3 -15.05 -15.56 -9.24
C ASP A 3 -15.43 -14.27 -8.51
N LEU A 4 -14.54 -13.74 -7.68
CA LEU A 4 -14.75 -12.46 -7.01
C LEU A 4 -15.02 -11.32 -8.00
N SER A 5 -14.40 -11.37 -9.19
CA SER A 5 -14.64 -10.38 -10.23
C SER A 5 -16.05 -10.38 -10.78
N ASP A 6 -16.82 -11.46 -10.58
CA ASP A 6 -18.23 -11.52 -10.96
C ASP A 6 -19.13 -10.83 -9.93
N ILE A 7 -18.65 -10.64 -8.71
CA ILE A 7 -19.42 -10.09 -7.59
C ILE A 7 -18.95 -8.68 -7.22
N ILE A 8 -17.64 -8.49 -7.13
CA ILE A 8 -17.04 -7.21 -6.75
C ILE A 8 -16.63 -6.47 -8.01
N ASP A 9 -17.15 -5.26 -8.18
CA ASP A 9 -16.80 -4.39 -9.30
C ASP A 9 -15.43 -3.76 -9.11
N LYS A 10 -15.23 -3.13 -7.96
CA LYS A 10 -14.02 -2.37 -7.67
C LYS A 10 -13.82 -2.23 -6.18
N ILE A 11 -12.60 -1.83 -5.80
CA ILE A 11 -12.30 -1.39 -4.45
C ILE A 11 -11.91 0.08 -4.52
N GLU A 12 -12.70 0.94 -3.91
CA GLU A 12 -12.36 2.34 -3.72
C GLU A 12 -11.50 2.45 -2.47
N TYR A 13 -10.39 3.16 -2.55
CA TYR A 13 -9.53 3.36 -1.39
C TYR A 13 -8.97 4.77 -1.37
N SER A 14 -8.61 5.23 -0.18
CA SER A 14 -7.98 6.52 -0.01
C SER A 14 -6.72 6.40 0.82
N ILE A 15 -5.72 7.20 0.46
CA ILE A 15 -4.48 7.35 1.22
C ILE A 15 -4.29 8.84 1.46
N ASN A 16 -4.28 9.26 2.72
CA ASN A 16 -4.15 10.67 3.11
C ASN A 16 -5.19 11.57 2.45
N GLY A 17 -6.41 11.09 2.32
CA GLY A 17 -7.50 11.86 1.72
C GLY A 17 -7.51 11.88 0.19
N LYS A 18 -6.51 11.32 -0.47
CA LYS A 18 -6.50 11.19 -1.92
C LYS A 18 -7.15 9.89 -2.34
N GLU A 19 -8.13 9.96 -3.24
CA GLU A 19 -8.94 8.82 -3.63
C GLU A 19 -8.37 8.08 -4.83
N TYR A 20 -8.49 6.76 -4.80
CA TYR A 20 -8.04 5.84 -5.84
C TYR A 20 -9.10 4.76 -6.06
N VAL A 21 -9.03 4.12 -7.20
CA VAL A 21 -9.92 3.01 -7.55
C VAL A 21 -9.09 1.84 -8.10
N TYR A 22 -9.40 0.64 -7.64
CA TYR A 22 -8.82 -0.59 -8.15
C TYR A 22 -9.93 -1.47 -8.71
N TYR A 23 -9.84 -1.82 -10.01
CA TYR A 23 -10.82 -2.66 -10.69
C TYR A 23 -10.37 -4.12 -10.66
N LEU A 24 -11.28 -5.02 -10.27
CA LEU A 24 -10.94 -6.44 -10.11
C LEU A 24 -10.70 -7.15 -11.44
N GLU A 25 -11.29 -6.68 -12.51
CA GLU A 25 -11.08 -7.27 -13.84
C GLU A 25 -9.62 -7.22 -14.30
N ASP A 26 -8.81 -6.34 -13.71
CA ASP A 26 -7.38 -6.25 -13.98
C ASP A 26 -6.57 -7.30 -13.24
N GLN A 27 -7.18 -8.07 -12.34
CA GLN A 27 -6.50 -9.07 -11.54
C GLN A 27 -6.64 -10.46 -12.14
N GLN A 28 -5.51 -11.14 -12.34
CA GLN A 28 -5.48 -12.45 -12.97
C GLN A 28 -5.56 -13.63 -11.99
N ASP A 29 -5.15 -13.42 -10.73
CA ASP A 29 -5.08 -14.48 -9.73
C ASP A 29 -6.03 -14.19 -8.56
N LEU A 30 -7.31 -14.56 -8.75
CA LEU A 30 -8.29 -14.52 -7.68
C LEU A 30 -8.45 -15.91 -7.10
N ASP A 31 -8.07 -16.07 -5.84
CA ASP A 31 -8.16 -17.34 -5.14
C ASP A 31 -9.38 -17.34 -4.20
N GLY A 32 -10.52 -17.76 -4.74
CA GLY A 32 -11.73 -17.91 -3.96
C GLY A 32 -12.23 -16.59 -3.36
N THR A 33 -12.04 -16.42 -2.06
CA THR A 33 -12.49 -15.23 -1.33
C THR A 33 -11.36 -14.24 -1.03
N LYS A 34 -10.16 -14.51 -1.53
CA LYS A 34 -8.99 -13.65 -1.29
C LYS A 34 -8.70 -12.78 -2.50
N LEU A 35 -8.35 -11.55 -2.23
CA LEU A 35 -7.95 -10.58 -3.23
C LEU A 35 -6.66 -9.89 -2.77
N SER A 36 -5.65 -9.86 -3.63
CA SER A 36 -4.40 -9.15 -3.35
C SER A 36 -4.26 -7.94 -4.28
N MET A 37 -3.79 -6.84 -3.73
CA MET A 37 -3.52 -5.62 -4.51
C MET A 37 -2.33 -4.88 -3.91
N TYR A 38 -1.77 -3.95 -4.67
CA TYR A 38 -0.66 -3.14 -4.20
C TYR A 38 -1.06 -1.68 -4.06
N LEU A 39 -0.62 -1.05 -2.97
CA LEU A 39 -0.72 0.39 -2.78
C LEU A 39 0.67 1.01 -2.92
N LEU A 40 0.73 2.15 -3.59
CA LEU A 40 2.00 2.82 -3.90
C LEU A 40 1.99 4.28 -3.46
N PRO A 41 1.86 4.57 -2.14
CA PRO A 41 1.91 5.96 -1.69
C PRO A 41 3.32 6.53 -1.84
N ARG A 42 3.38 7.83 -2.21
CA ARG A 42 4.63 8.57 -2.25
C ARG A 42 4.84 9.29 -0.93
N VAL A 43 6.08 9.25 -0.46
CA VAL A 43 6.50 9.88 0.78
C VAL A 43 7.63 10.85 0.48
N ARG A 44 7.51 12.07 0.98
CA ARG A 44 8.58 13.06 0.93
C ARG A 44 9.11 13.25 2.34
N LEU A 45 10.38 12.95 2.53
CA LEU A 45 11.05 13.10 3.81
C LEU A 45 12.03 14.26 3.73
N ILE A 46 11.95 15.16 4.70
CA ILE A 46 12.82 16.33 4.78
C ILE A 46 13.69 16.18 6.01
N ASP A 47 14.97 16.54 5.89
CA ASP A 47 15.95 16.45 6.98
C ASP A 47 16.00 15.05 7.61
N TYR A 48 16.03 14.03 6.75
CA TYR A 48 16.05 12.65 7.19
C TYR A 48 17.47 12.21 7.53
N ILE A 49 17.63 11.57 8.69
CA ILE A 49 18.93 11.12 9.17
C ILE A 49 19.10 9.63 8.90
N ILE A 50 20.18 9.27 8.21
CA ILE A 50 20.57 7.89 7.95
C ILE A 50 21.82 7.58 8.77
N THR A 51 21.85 6.40 9.37
CA THR A 51 23.03 5.91 10.07
C THR A 51 23.89 5.08 9.12
N VAL A 52 25.14 5.52 8.88
CA VAL A 52 26.11 4.83 8.03
C VAL A 52 27.37 4.61 8.84
N ASP A 53 27.78 3.36 9.04
CA ASP A 53 28.98 3.00 9.81
C ASP A 53 29.05 3.69 11.19
N ASP A 54 27.94 3.65 11.91
CA ASP A 54 27.74 4.28 13.22
C ASP A 54 27.81 5.82 13.22
N GLU A 55 27.83 6.44 12.03
CA GLU A 55 27.76 7.90 11.90
C GLU A 55 26.42 8.32 11.33
N GLU A 56 25.90 9.45 11.83
CA GLU A 56 24.67 10.05 11.33
C GLU A 56 24.94 10.89 10.09
N VAL A 57 24.21 10.63 9.01
CA VAL A 57 24.27 11.41 7.78
C VAL A 57 22.93 12.07 7.55
N LEU A 58 22.93 13.39 7.47
CA LEU A 58 21.73 14.17 7.18
C LEU A 58 21.49 14.22 5.67
N ILE A 59 20.29 13.84 5.26
CA ILE A 59 19.83 13.96 3.88
C ILE A 59 18.72 15.01 3.86
N GLU A 60 18.91 16.06 3.08
CA GLU A 60 17.98 17.19 3.06
C GLU A 60 16.60 16.81 2.57
N GLU A 61 16.52 16.01 1.53
CA GLU A 61 15.24 15.57 0.96
C GLU A 61 15.34 14.18 0.35
N ILE A 62 14.38 13.32 0.68
CA ILE A 62 14.21 12.01 0.08
C ILE A 62 12.79 11.91 -0.46
N ASN A 63 12.67 11.55 -1.75
CA ASN A 63 11.40 11.20 -2.36
C ASN A 63 11.37 9.68 -2.54
N ALA A 64 10.45 9.04 -1.87
CA ALA A 64 10.33 7.59 -1.90
C ALA A 64 8.92 7.15 -2.25
N THR A 65 8.80 6.01 -2.91
CA THR A 65 7.54 5.33 -3.14
C THR A 65 7.56 4.06 -2.30
N LEU A 66 6.54 3.89 -1.47
CA LEU A 66 6.37 2.68 -0.66
C LEU A 66 5.44 1.74 -1.40
N ARG A 67 5.75 0.45 -1.40
CA ARG A 67 4.83 -0.55 -1.94
C ARG A 67 4.29 -1.40 -0.81
N TYR A 68 2.97 -1.34 -0.62
CA TYR A 68 2.26 -2.17 0.33
C TYR A 68 1.54 -3.28 -0.41
N ASP A 69 1.68 -4.49 0.11
CA ASP A 69 0.88 -5.64 -0.32
C ASP A 69 -0.34 -5.71 0.58
N VAL A 70 -1.52 -5.60 -0.01
CA VAL A 70 -2.78 -5.62 0.71
C VAL A 70 -3.54 -6.87 0.28
N THR A 71 -3.90 -7.70 1.26
CA THR A 71 -4.69 -8.90 1.03
C THR A 71 -6.04 -8.76 1.73
N PHE A 72 -7.11 -8.87 0.95
CA PHE A 72 -8.47 -8.92 1.48
C PHE A 72 -8.95 -10.36 1.56
N ASN A 73 -9.71 -10.64 2.62
CA ASN A 73 -10.38 -11.92 2.79
C ASN A 73 -11.86 -11.64 3.03
N PHE A 74 -12.70 -12.01 2.06
CA PHE A 74 -14.13 -11.75 2.12
C PHE A 74 -14.85 -12.93 2.76
N SER A 75 -15.58 -12.67 3.85
CA SER A 75 -16.34 -13.69 4.57
C SER A 75 -17.83 -13.70 4.20
N LYS A 76 -18.34 -12.56 3.75
CA LYS A 76 -19.75 -12.43 3.35
C LYS A 76 -19.89 -11.45 2.21
N LEU A 77 -20.58 -11.87 1.16
CA LEU A 77 -20.87 -11.06 -0.01
C LEU A 77 -22.35 -11.16 -0.33
N ASP A 78 -23.11 -10.10 -0.06
CA ASP A 78 -24.53 -10.06 -0.33
C ASP A 78 -24.80 -9.14 -1.51
N VAL A 79 -25.09 -9.75 -2.66
CA VAL A 79 -25.30 -9.00 -3.91
C VAL A 79 -26.66 -8.30 -3.96
N VAL A 80 -27.58 -8.68 -3.08
CA VAL A 80 -28.91 -8.06 -3.03
C VAL A 80 -28.86 -6.75 -2.26
N THR A 81 -28.22 -6.73 -1.10
CA THR A 81 -28.09 -5.52 -0.27
C THR A 81 -26.89 -4.67 -0.63
N GLY A 82 -25.91 -5.24 -1.33
CA GLY A 82 -24.65 -4.58 -1.62
C GLY A 82 -23.68 -4.57 -0.45
N GLU A 83 -23.98 -5.31 0.61
CA GLU A 83 -23.15 -5.37 1.81
C GLU A 83 -22.13 -6.51 1.73
N CYS A 84 -20.95 -6.28 2.29
CA CYS A 84 -19.93 -7.32 2.39
C CYS A 84 -19.21 -7.23 3.73
N GLU A 85 -18.73 -8.38 4.20
CA GLU A 85 -17.87 -8.47 5.37
C GLU A 85 -16.50 -8.95 4.91
N TYR A 86 -15.46 -8.28 5.38
CA TYR A 86 -14.11 -8.58 4.97
C TYR A 86 -13.11 -8.21 6.05
N THR A 87 -11.98 -8.89 6.01
CA THR A 87 -10.78 -8.49 6.76
C THR A 87 -9.69 -8.17 5.76
N TYR A 88 -8.70 -7.40 6.18
CA TYR A 88 -7.57 -7.10 5.32
C TYR A 88 -6.29 -7.04 6.13
N ASP A 89 -5.17 -7.33 5.44
CA ASP A 89 -3.84 -7.24 5.99
C ASP A 89 -2.99 -6.37 5.07
N VAL A 90 -2.29 -5.41 5.66
CA VAL A 90 -1.45 -4.47 4.91
C VAL A 90 -0.01 -4.67 5.35
N LYS A 91 0.86 -5.05 4.42
CA LYS A 91 2.28 -5.26 4.68
C LYS A 91 3.12 -4.39 3.77
N LEU A 92 4.12 -3.74 4.36
CA LEU A 92 5.13 -3.06 3.56
C LEU A 92 5.99 -4.11 2.85
N ASP A 93 5.97 -4.09 1.53
CA ASP A 93 6.68 -5.05 0.69
C ASP A 93 8.02 -4.48 0.21
N TYR A 94 8.01 -3.24 -0.25
CA TYR A 94 9.21 -2.64 -0.83
C TYR A 94 9.21 -1.11 -0.68
N VAL A 95 10.44 -0.55 -0.71
CA VAL A 95 10.66 0.90 -0.72
C VAL A 95 11.50 1.25 -1.93
N PHE A 96 11.03 2.18 -2.76
CA PHE A 96 11.76 2.72 -3.89
C PHE A 96 12.19 4.15 -3.59
N ILE A 97 13.47 4.43 -3.74
CA ILE A 97 13.98 5.79 -3.65
C ILE A 97 14.04 6.37 -5.06
N ASP A 98 13.34 7.49 -5.28
CA ASP A 98 13.27 8.10 -6.62
C ASP A 98 14.58 8.76 -7.02
N SER A 99 15.24 9.45 -6.09
CA SER A 99 16.58 10.00 -6.34
C SER A 99 17.28 10.41 -5.04
N LEU A 100 18.52 9.96 -4.90
CA LEU A 100 19.49 10.48 -3.94
C LEU A 100 20.72 10.89 -4.73
N SER A 101 21.10 12.15 -4.59
CA SER A 101 22.30 12.64 -5.25
C SER A 101 23.57 12.11 -4.57
N ASP A 102 24.54 11.66 -5.35
CA ASP A 102 25.97 11.57 -5.08
C ASP A 102 26.53 10.35 -4.35
N HIS A 103 25.75 9.35 -3.88
CA HIS A 103 26.34 8.17 -3.24
C HIS A 103 25.55 6.90 -3.59
N GLU A 104 26.17 6.01 -4.35
CA GLU A 104 25.54 4.76 -4.80
C GLU A 104 25.06 3.85 -3.67
N ASN A 105 25.72 3.93 -2.50
CA ASN A 105 25.37 3.07 -1.36
C ASN A 105 24.31 3.67 -0.43
N LEU A 106 24.06 4.96 -0.50
CA LEU A 106 23.09 5.61 0.40
C LEU A 106 21.66 5.28 0.06
N GLU A 107 21.32 5.06 -1.22
CA GLU A 107 19.96 4.71 -1.62
C GLU A 107 19.52 3.41 -0.97
N GLU A 108 20.36 2.38 -1.02
CA GLU A 108 20.04 1.07 -0.44
C GLU A 108 19.89 1.15 1.09
N LEU A 109 20.81 1.86 1.76
CA LEU A 109 20.73 2.05 3.19
C LEU A 109 19.51 2.86 3.60
N ALA A 110 19.16 3.88 2.81
CA ALA A 110 17.96 4.67 3.05
C ALA A 110 16.70 3.85 2.90
N GLU A 111 16.62 2.98 1.88
CA GLU A 111 15.47 2.09 1.70
C GLU A 111 15.29 1.16 2.90
N ILE A 112 16.36 0.58 3.40
CA ILE A 112 16.31 -0.30 4.57
C ILE A 112 15.84 0.46 5.81
N GLN A 113 16.41 1.62 6.06
CA GLN A 113 16.07 2.41 7.25
C GLN A 113 14.65 2.95 7.19
N ILE A 114 14.21 3.45 6.03
CA ILE A 114 12.83 3.91 5.83
C ILE A 114 11.86 2.76 6.07
N ALA A 115 12.15 1.57 5.55
CA ALA A 115 11.32 0.40 5.77
C ALA A 115 11.19 0.05 7.25
N GLN A 116 12.29 0.13 8.00
CA GLN A 116 12.29 -0.11 9.45
C GLN A 116 11.48 0.96 10.17
N ASP A 117 11.68 2.23 9.84
CA ASP A 117 10.99 3.34 10.49
C ASP A 117 9.47 3.29 10.25
N VAL A 118 9.05 2.91 9.06
CA VAL A 118 7.62 2.72 8.74
C VAL A 118 7.04 1.58 9.56
N ARG A 119 7.73 0.44 9.63
CA ARG A 119 7.26 -0.73 10.40
C ARG A 119 7.17 -0.44 11.90
N LEU A 120 8.08 0.40 12.40
CA LEU A 120 8.11 0.78 13.82
C LEU A 120 7.30 2.03 14.11
N CYS A 121 6.63 2.58 13.11
CA CYS A 121 5.86 3.83 13.20
C CYS A 121 6.70 5.01 13.70
N ARG A 122 7.97 5.04 13.33
CA ARG A 122 8.90 6.12 13.70
C ARG A 122 8.97 7.15 12.59
N ASN A 123 8.71 8.41 12.90
CA ASN A 123 8.94 9.57 12.03
C ASN A 123 8.29 9.55 10.65
N ILE A 124 7.74 8.43 10.20
CA ILE A 124 7.09 8.31 8.91
C ILE A 124 5.64 7.89 9.15
N LYS A 125 4.73 8.82 8.87
CA LYS A 125 3.29 8.55 8.93
C LYS A 125 2.75 8.61 7.51
N ILE A 126 2.17 7.50 7.08
CA ILE A 126 1.53 7.43 5.77
C ILE A 126 0.15 8.08 5.82
N GLY A 127 -0.39 8.21 7.03
CA GLY A 127 -1.73 8.69 7.25
C GLY A 127 -2.76 7.57 7.18
N GLU A 128 -4.01 7.95 7.16
CA GLU A 128 -5.11 7.00 7.20
C GLU A 128 -5.33 6.38 5.82
N ILE A 129 -5.39 5.05 5.79
CA ILE A 129 -5.75 4.29 4.59
C ILE A 129 -7.14 3.68 4.83
N THR A 130 -8.07 3.97 3.94
CA THR A 130 -9.43 3.43 4.03
C THR A 130 -9.78 2.66 2.77
N PHE A 131 -10.60 1.63 2.92
CA PHE A 131 -11.03 0.77 1.81
C PHE A 131 -12.55 0.67 1.78
N LYS A 132 -13.11 0.67 0.57
CA LYS A 132 -14.53 0.47 0.37
C LYS A 132 -14.76 -0.44 -0.84
N PRO A 133 -14.95 -1.74 -0.64
CA PRO A 133 -15.35 -2.63 -1.73
C PRO A 133 -16.74 -2.27 -2.25
N VAL A 134 -16.89 -2.27 -3.57
CA VAL A 134 -18.16 -1.97 -4.23
C VAL A 134 -18.61 -3.21 -4.98
N LEU A 135 -19.78 -3.72 -4.63
CA LEU A 135 -20.35 -4.88 -5.29
C LEU A 135 -21.04 -4.50 -6.58
N LYS A 136 -21.06 -5.42 -7.55
CA LYS A 136 -21.80 -5.23 -8.78
C LYS A 136 -23.29 -5.24 -8.48
N THR A 137 -24.00 -4.29 -9.08
CA THR A 137 -25.44 -4.23 -8.94
C THR A 137 -26.09 -5.22 -9.89
N LEU A 138 -27.03 -5.99 -9.38
CA LEU A 138 -27.88 -6.86 -10.19
C LEU A 138 -28.97 -5.98 -10.83
N GLN A 139 -28.96 -5.93 -12.13
CA GLN A 139 -30.03 -5.29 -12.90
C GLN A 139 -30.92 -6.34 -13.52
#